data_b68c9f5a5bc5cb9596b2eaf38614db34
#
_entry.id   b68c9f5a5bc5cb9596b2eaf38614db34
#
_cell.length_a   1.000
_cell.length_b   1.000
_cell.length_c   1.000
_cell.angle_alpha   90.00
_cell.angle_beta   90.00
_cell.angle_gamma   90.00
#
_symmetry.space_group_name_H-M   'P 1'
#
loop_
_entity.id
_entity.type
_entity.pdbx_description
1 polymer ?
#
loop_
_entity_poly.entity_id
_entity_poly.type
_entity_poly.pdbx_seq_one_letter_code
_entity_poly.pdbx_strand_id
1 'polypeptide(L)'
;MKIIYLLLFLFFGITVFAQTGIGTTTPNASAKLDVTATDRGFLPPRVALTASNAFAPITGTSSAAAGLLVYNTATAGTVPNNVVPGYYFWNGTAWIQIAG
;
A
#
# COMPACT_ATOMS: atom_id res chain seq x y z
N MET A 1 -4.77 -43.69 18.62
CA MET A 1 -5.60 -42.76 19.42
C MET A 1 -4.87 -41.45 19.71
N LYS A 2 -3.55 -41.45 20.00
CA LYS A 2 -2.80 -40.22 20.23
C LYS A 2 -2.72 -39.31 19.00
N ILE A 3 -2.79 -39.87 17.79
CA ILE A 3 -2.77 -39.13 16.53
C ILE A 3 -4.02 -38.26 16.35
N ILE A 4 -5.19 -38.73 16.85
CA ILE A 4 -6.45 -37.98 16.74
C ILE A 4 -6.42 -36.71 17.59
N TYR A 5 -5.83 -36.77 18.78
CA TYR A 5 -5.70 -35.63 19.66
C TYR A 5 -4.71 -34.59 19.08
N LEU A 6 -3.65 -35.03 18.43
CA LEU A 6 -2.69 -34.18 17.79
C LEU A 6 -3.30 -33.43 16.59
N LEU A 7 -4.13 -34.11 15.78
CA LEU A 7 -4.85 -33.50 14.65
C LEU A 7 -5.89 -32.50 15.11
N LEU A 8 -6.62 -32.78 16.19
CA LEU A 8 -7.56 -31.85 16.81
C LEU A 8 -6.86 -30.59 17.33
N PHE A 9 -5.71 -30.75 17.97
CA PHE A 9 -4.91 -29.62 18.47
C PHE A 9 -4.41 -28.72 17.34
N LEU A 10 -3.95 -29.28 16.22
CA LEU A 10 -3.52 -28.55 15.04
C LEU A 10 -4.67 -27.74 14.42
N PHE A 11 -5.90 -28.28 14.44
CA PHE A 11 -7.08 -27.61 13.90
C PHE A 11 -7.49 -26.40 14.73
N PHE A 12 -7.29 -26.43 16.06
CA PHE A 12 -7.62 -25.32 16.95
C PHE A 12 -6.61 -24.17 16.92
N GLY A 13 -5.41 -24.38 16.37
CA GLY A 13 -4.36 -23.37 16.33
C GLY A 13 -4.45 -22.39 15.18
N ILE A 14 -5.41 -22.56 14.25
CA ILE A 14 -5.50 -21.70 13.06
C ILE A 14 -6.59 -20.66 13.27
N THR A 15 -6.18 -19.42 13.56
CA THR A 15 -7.05 -18.25 13.55
C THR A 15 -6.69 -17.40 12.33
N VAL A 16 -7.70 -17.15 11.47
CA VAL A 16 -7.52 -16.30 10.29
C VAL A 16 -8.24 -14.99 10.53
N PHE A 17 -7.50 -13.89 10.50
CA PHE A 17 -8.07 -12.56 10.59
C PHE A 17 -8.08 -11.92 9.19
N ALA A 18 -9.27 -11.44 8.75
CA ALA A 18 -9.45 -10.78 7.47
C ALA A 18 -8.96 -9.32 7.50
N GLN A 19 -8.76 -8.76 8.69
CA GLN A 19 -8.31 -7.38 8.90
C GLN A 19 -6.95 -7.37 9.57
N THR A 20 -6.13 -6.38 9.23
CA THR A 20 -4.84 -6.17 9.86
C THR A 20 -4.82 -4.82 10.57
N GLY A 21 -4.54 -4.84 11.86
CA GLY A 21 -4.30 -3.64 12.65
C GLY A 21 -2.82 -3.49 12.98
N ILE A 22 -2.30 -2.29 12.81
CA ILE A 22 -0.99 -1.91 13.27
C ILE A 22 -1.18 -0.79 14.30
N GLY A 23 -0.75 -1.01 15.54
CA GLY A 23 -0.96 -0.06 16.62
C GLY A 23 -2.36 -0.09 17.22
N THR A 24 -3.21 -1.03 16.82
CA THR A 24 -4.55 -1.23 17.36
C THR A 24 -4.89 -2.71 17.37
N THR A 25 -5.58 -3.15 18.44
CA THR A 25 -6.14 -4.50 18.55
C THR A 25 -7.59 -4.56 18.08
N THR A 26 -8.20 -3.41 17.81
CA THR A 26 -9.58 -3.27 17.36
C THR A 26 -9.63 -2.48 16.05
N PRO A 27 -9.15 -3.07 14.92
CA PRO A 27 -9.19 -2.38 13.63
C PRO A 27 -10.62 -2.00 13.27
N ASN A 28 -10.77 -0.85 12.59
CA ASN A 28 -12.08 -0.41 12.11
C ASN A 28 -12.68 -1.47 11.19
N ALA A 29 -13.96 -1.75 11.37
CA ALA A 29 -14.67 -2.81 10.64
C ALA A 29 -14.65 -2.60 9.11
N SER A 30 -14.52 -1.34 8.65
CA SER A 30 -14.47 -1.00 7.24
C SER A 30 -13.06 -1.04 6.65
N ALA A 31 -12.02 -1.23 7.48
CA ALA A 31 -10.63 -1.21 7.04
C ALA A 31 -10.08 -2.62 6.88
N LYS A 32 -9.41 -2.87 5.76
CA LYS A 32 -8.61 -4.07 5.58
C LYS A 32 -7.30 -3.97 6.34
N LEU A 33 -6.74 -2.77 6.36
CA LEU A 33 -5.57 -2.39 7.13
C LEU A 33 -5.89 -1.11 7.89
N ASP A 34 -5.74 -1.15 9.20
CA ASP A 34 -5.92 0.01 10.09
C ASP A 34 -4.60 0.30 10.80
N VAL A 35 -4.01 1.46 10.55
CA VAL A 35 -2.78 1.89 11.18
C VAL A 35 -3.11 3.04 12.14
N THR A 36 -2.88 2.81 13.43
CA THR A 36 -3.20 3.78 14.49
C THR A 36 -1.95 4.15 15.25
N ALA A 37 -1.71 5.44 15.41
CA ALA A 37 -0.62 5.98 16.22
C ALA A 37 -0.95 7.41 16.63
N THR A 38 -0.34 7.86 17.75
CA THR A 38 -0.48 9.24 18.23
C THR A 38 0.76 10.08 17.96
N ASP A 39 1.88 9.44 17.62
CA ASP A 39 3.20 10.09 17.54
C ASP A 39 3.99 9.73 16.27
N ARG A 40 3.39 8.97 15.36
CA ARG A 40 4.05 8.51 14.12
C ARG A 40 3.06 8.49 12.98
N GLY A 41 3.56 8.77 11.77
CA GLY A 41 2.78 8.71 10.55
C GLY A 41 3.01 7.42 9.78
N PHE A 42 2.29 7.27 8.69
CA PHE A 42 2.48 6.20 7.73
C PHE A 42 3.39 6.70 6.60
N LEU A 43 4.43 5.94 6.30
CA LEU A 43 5.34 6.25 5.21
C LEU A 43 5.16 5.20 4.10
N PRO A 44 4.49 5.54 3.00
CA PRO A 44 4.37 4.63 1.87
C PRO A 44 5.71 4.47 1.15
N PRO A 45 5.82 3.54 0.18
CA PRO A 45 7.04 3.41 -0.59
C PRO A 45 7.46 4.73 -1.23
N ARG A 46 8.73 5.08 -1.06
CA ARG A 46 9.35 6.27 -1.67
C ARG A 46 10.05 5.83 -2.94
N VAL A 47 9.67 6.43 -4.06
CA VAL A 47 10.18 6.05 -5.38
C VAL A 47 10.58 7.31 -6.15
N ALA A 48 11.48 7.15 -7.09
CA ALA A 48 11.89 8.22 -8.00
C ALA A 48 11.14 8.04 -9.32
N LEU A 49 10.01 8.72 -9.47
CA LEU A 49 9.23 8.69 -10.70
C LEU A 49 9.99 9.38 -11.83
N THR A 50 9.77 8.97 -13.06
CA THR A 50 10.46 9.51 -14.23
C THR A 50 9.61 10.52 -15.00
N ALA A 51 8.31 10.39 -14.97
CA ALA A 51 7.34 11.30 -15.58
C ALA A 51 5.93 10.93 -15.10
N SER A 52 4.99 11.85 -15.22
CA SER A 52 3.59 11.58 -14.82
C SER A 52 2.90 10.55 -15.71
N ASN A 53 3.33 10.43 -16.97
CA ASN A 53 2.76 9.47 -17.92
C ASN A 53 3.55 8.15 -18.04
N ALA A 54 4.51 7.92 -17.15
CA ALA A 54 5.34 6.72 -17.16
C ALA A 54 5.13 5.94 -15.86
N PHE A 55 4.74 4.66 -15.98
CA PHE A 55 4.55 3.80 -14.81
C PHE A 55 5.89 3.39 -14.19
N ALA A 56 6.92 3.18 -15.00
CA ALA A 56 8.26 2.89 -14.50
C ALA A 56 8.73 4.00 -13.54
N PRO A 57 9.48 3.68 -12.47
CA PRO A 57 10.15 2.41 -12.18
C PRO A 57 9.28 1.36 -11.48
N ILE A 58 7.99 1.58 -11.37
CA ILE A 58 7.09 0.61 -10.75
C ILE A 58 6.99 -0.61 -11.65
N THR A 59 7.02 -1.78 -11.05
CA THR A 59 6.87 -3.07 -11.74
C THR A 59 5.43 -3.54 -11.70
N GLY A 60 5.05 -4.39 -12.65
CA GLY A 60 3.72 -4.96 -12.72
C GLY A 60 2.89 -4.36 -13.86
N THR A 61 1.58 -4.61 -13.81
CA THR A 61 0.65 -4.19 -14.85
C THR A 61 0.03 -2.84 -14.49
N SER A 62 0.36 -1.81 -15.25
CA SER A 62 -0.06 -0.43 -14.97
C SER A 62 -1.59 -0.27 -14.96
N SER A 63 -2.30 -0.94 -15.87
CA SER A 63 -3.76 -0.83 -15.94
C SER A 63 -4.47 -1.45 -14.73
N ALA A 64 -3.82 -2.39 -14.03
CA ALA A 64 -4.37 -3.03 -12.84
C ALA A 64 -3.99 -2.34 -11.54
N ALA A 65 -3.18 -1.28 -11.59
CA ALA A 65 -2.61 -0.65 -10.41
C ALA A 65 -3.29 0.68 -10.03
N ALA A 66 -4.47 0.96 -10.56
CA ALA A 66 -5.18 2.21 -10.23
C ALA A 66 -5.40 2.34 -8.73
N GLY A 67 -5.04 3.49 -8.18
CA GLY A 67 -5.10 3.75 -6.75
C GLY A 67 -3.78 3.55 -6.01
N LEU A 68 -2.74 3.03 -6.68
CA LEU A 68 -1.43 2.81 -6.06
C LEU A 68 -0.86 4.13 -5.54
N LEU A 69 -0.47 4.15 -4.27
CA LEU A 69 0.02 5.34 -3.58
C LEU A 69 1.52 5.24 -3.36
N VAL A 70 2.25 6.29 -3.75
CA VAL A 70 3.69 6.39 -3.52
C VAL A 70 4.05 7.81 -3.08
N TYR A 71 5.22 7.95 -2.45
CA TYR A 71 5.86 9.26 -2.29
C TYR A 71 6.95 9.40 -3.35
N ASN A 72 6.83 10.38 -4.23
CA ASN A 72 7.84 10.65 -5.26
C ASN A 72 8.96 11.50 -4.70
N THR A 73 10.21 11.06 -4.90
CA THR A 73 11.40 11.77 -4.44
C THR A 73 12.09 12.58 -5.54
N ALA A 74 11.67 12.42 -6.79
CA ALA A 74 12.39 12.96 -7.94
C ALA A 74 11.74 14.21 -8.51
N THR A 75 12.58 15.07 -9.08
CA THR A 75 12.18 16.11 -10.03
C THR A 75 12.59 15.60 -11.41
N ALA A 76 11.63 15.25 -12.26
CA ALA A 76 11.92 14.58 -13.53
C ALA A 76 10.82 14.82 -14.55
N GLY A 77 11.09 14.43 -15.79
CA GLY A 77 10.16 14.59 -16.91
C GLY A 77 10.15 15.99 -17.49
N THR A 78 9.39 16.13 -18.57
CA THR A 78 9.23 17.42 -19.26
C THR A 78 7.77 17.85 -19.20
N VAL A 79 7.54 19.17 -19.05
CA VAL A 79 6.19 19.75 -19.04
C VAL A 79 5.43 19.30 -20.30
N PRO A 80 4.16 18.86 -20.21
CA PRO A 80 3.28 18.84 -19.03
C PRO A 80 3.36 17.56 -18.18
N ASN A 81 4.28 16.64 -18.48
CA ASN A 81 4.38 15.35 -17.83
C ASN A 81 5.51 15.29 -16.78
N ASN A 82 5.93 16.44 -16.27
CA ASN A 82 6.94 16.51 -15.23
C ASN A 82 6.37 16.12 -13.85
N VAL A 83 7.25 15.64 -12.99
CA VAL A 83 6.95 15.31 -11.60
C VAL A 83 7.90 16.07 -10.67
N VAL A 84 7.42 16.36 -9.48
CA VAL A 84 8.18 17.00 -8.40
C VAL A 84 8.01 16.17 -7.13
N PRO A 85 8.86 16.33 -6.10
CA PRO A 85 8.67 15.60 -4.85
C PRO A 85 7.29 15.82 -4.25
N GLY A 86 6.68 14.74 -3.76
CA GLY A 86 5.35 14.78 -3.15
C GLY A 86 4.62 13.45 -3.27
N TYR A 87 3.41 13.41 -2.74
CA TYR A 87 2.56 12.23 -2.82
C TYR A 87 1.85 12.16 -4.14
N TYR A 88 1.84 10.96 -4.73
CA TYR A 88 1.18 10.68 -6.00
C TYR A 88 0.37 9.40 -5.90
N PHE A 89 -0.71 9.32 -6.66
CA PHE A 89 -1.40 8.06 -6.89
C PHE A 89 -1.49 7.79 -8.39
N TRP A 90 -1.46 6.52 -8.75
CA TRP A 90 -1.66 6.07 -10.14
C TRP A 90 -3.14 5.91 -10.40
N ASN A 91 -3.65 6.57 -11.46
CA ASN A 91 -5.08 6.50 -11.79
C ASN A 91 -5.42 5.41 -12.82
N GLY A 92 -4.43 4.60 -13.22
CA GLY A 92 -4.55 3.61 -14.27
C GLY A 92 -3.85 4.02 -15.57
N THR A 93 -3.60 5.32 -15.77
CA THR A 93 -2.95 5.85 -16.98
C THR A 93 -1.86 6.88 -16.67
N ALA A 94 -1.93 7.54 -15.55
CA ALA A 94 -0.98 8.59 -15.18
C ALA A 94 -0.85 8.73 -13.66
N TRP A 95 0.26 9.33 -13.23
CA TRP A 95 0.48 9.73 -11.85
C TRP A 95 -0.18 11.08 -11.61
N ILE A 96 -0.99 11.15 -10.59
CA ILE A 96 -1.69 12.37 -10.17
C ILE A 96 -1.13 12.79 -8.82
N GLN A 97 -0.66 14.03 -8.73
CA GLN A 97 -0.18 14.55 -7.47
C GLN A 97 -1.33 14.83 -6.52
N ILE A 98 -1.17 14.38 -5.28
CA ILE A 98 -2.10 14.74 -4.20
C ILE A 98 -1.65 16.09 -3.69
N ALA A 99 -2.38 17.13 -4.07
CA ALA A 99 -2.07 18.50 -3.70
C ALA A 99 -2.92 18.93 -2.51
N GLY A 100 -2.30 19.62 -1.59
CA GLY A 100 -3.02 20.26 -0.51
C GLY A 100 -3.47 21.65 -0.88
#